data_5e804d7f6cc3e0deea2791630301da23
#
_entry.id   5e804d7f6cc3e0deea2791630301da23
#
_cell.length_a   1.000
_cell.length_b   1.000
_cell.length_c   1.000
_cell.angle_alpha   90.00
_cell.angle_beta   90.00
_cell.angle_gamma   90.00
#
_symmetry.space_group_name_H-M   'P 1'
#
loop_
_entity.id
_entity.type
_entity.pdbx_description
1 polymer ?
#
loop_
_entity_poly.entity_id
_entity_poly.type
_entity_poly.pdbx_seq_one_letter_code
_entity_poly.pdbx_strand_id
1 'polypeptide(L)'
;MKKKQKKKGDKYDYFFYDFIKVTGALTALIWIRPKVYYPHGKPDTKGGFMISANHCSFIDPIVILCTFWWRRVFSLATKDLYSTKLRSFLFNSMRCIQVDKQNFSLDSFHEVTRRLKKGKVICIFPEGQLNLKSDDMLAFKSGAILMAHTANVPIVPVYLVPPKKWYNRRISVVGEPINVREICGFMPTADELNRAAEVVHQKENELKVFYHSIKNKNNANGQNESDVQQEVALK
;
A
#
# COMPACT_ATOMS: atom_id res chain seq x y z
N MET A 1 -21.42 34.35 -5.30
CA MET A 1 -22.13 33.26 -6.00
C MET A 1 -21.24 32.02 -6.08
N LYS A 2 -21.45 30.99 -5.26
CA LYS A 2 -20.67 29.73 -5.29
C LYS A 2 -21.26 28.84 -6.40
N LYS A 3 -20.50 28.60 -7.47
CA LYS A 3 -20.89 27.64 -8.53
C LYS A 3 -21.03 26.23 -7.89
N LYS A 4 -22.25 25.72 -7.81
CA LYS A 4 -22.55 24.31 -7.53
C LYS A 4 -21.90 23.45 -8.62
N GLN A 5 -20.78 22.76 -8.32
CA GLN A 5 -20.27 21.69 -9.17
C GLN A 5 -21.28 20.55 -9.15
N LYS A 6 -21.92 20.32 -10.28
CA LYS A 6 -22.79 19.15 -10.54
C LYS A 6 -21.94 17.88 -10.33
N LYS A 7 -22.32 17.05 -9.34
CA LYS A 7 -21.83 15.67 -9.18
C LYS A 7 -22.28 14.86 -10.41
N LYS A 8 -21.41 14.72 -11.41
CA LYS A 8 -21.54 13.69 -12.44
C LYS A 8 -21.26 12.32 -11.79
N GLY A 9 -22.12 11.36 -12.04
CA GLY A 9 -22.11 10.08 -11.36
C GLY A 9 -20.85 9.25 -11.59
N ASP A 10 -20.47 8.52 -10.57
CA ASP A 10 -19.23 7.72 -10.40
C ASP A 10 -18.92 6.69 -11.51
N LYS A 11 -19.85 6.38 -12.43
CA LYS A 11 -19.73 5.23 -13.35
C LYS A 11 -18.77 5.45 -14.55
N TYR A 12 -18.66 6.69 -15.06
CA TYR A 12 -17.76 7.01 -16.19
C TYR A 12 -16.39 7.53 -15.76
N ASP A 13 -16.19 7.63 -14.46
CA ASP A 13 -15.09 8.39 -13.86
C ASP A 13 -13.81 7.55 -13.70
N TYR A 14 -13.86 6.23 -13.91
CA TYR A 14 -12.74 5.31 -13.74
C TYR A 14 -12.20 4.72 -15.05
N PHE A 15 -12.71 5.12 -16.21
CA PHE A 15 -12.27 4.59 -17.49
C PHE A 15 -10.75 4.70 -17.68
N PHE A 16 -10.21 5.89 -17.50
CA PHE A 16 -8.76 6.11 -17.63
C PHE A 16 -7.95 5.37 -16.54
N TYR A 17 -8.49 5.27 -15.32
CA TYR A 17 -7.86 4.47 -14.29
C TYR A 17 -7.75 3.00 -14.72
N ASP A 18 -8.85 2.41 -15.12
CA ASP A 18 -8.90 1.00 -15.50
C ASP A 18 -8.08 0.75 -16.79
N PHE A 19 -8.12 1.67 -17.75
CA PHE A 19 -7.30 1.61 -18.96
C PHE A 19 -5.81 1.63 -18.65
N ILE A 20 -5.32 2.58 -17.85
CA ILE A 20 -3.92 2.65 -17.43
C ILE A 20 -3.55 1.44 -16.59
N LYS A 21 -4.44 0.99 -15.71
CA LYS A 21 -4.21 -0.19 -14.88
C LYS A 21 -4.06 -1.45 -15.73
N VAL A 22 -4.92 -1.68 -16.70
CA VAL A 22 -4.88 -2.87 -17.58
C VAL A 22 -3.66 -2.83 -18.51
N THR A 23 -3.43 -1.72 -19.21
CA THR A 23 -2.28 -1.57 -20.11
C THR A 23 -0.96 -1.55 -19.34
N GLY A 24 -0.90 -0.85 -18.20
CA GLY A 24 0.25 -0.82 -17.32
C GLY A 24 0.50 -2.16 -16.62
N ALA A 25 -0.55 -2.93 -16.29
CA ALA A 25 -0.38 -4.25 -15.69
C ALA A 25 0.25 -5.26 -16.65
N LEU A 26 -0.09 -5.22 -17.94
CA LEU A 26 0.54 -6.08 -18.95
C LEU A 26 2.04 -5.81 -19.06
N THR A 27 2.45 -4.54 -19.13
CA THR A 27 3.87 -4.17 -19.14
C THR A 27 4.54 -4.48 -17.81
N ALA A 28 3.86 -4.25 -16.68
CA ALA A 28 4.37 -4.54 -15.35
C ALA A 28 4.55 -6.05 -15.12
N LEU A 29 3.66 -6.90 -15.60
CA LEU A 29 3.80 -8.36 -15.50
C LEU A 29 5.05 -8.87 -16.22
N ILE A 30 5.42 -8.27 -17.34
CA ILE A 30 6.62 -8.64 -18.12
C ILE A 30 7.88 -8.13 -17.43
N TRP A 31 7.89 -6.88 -16.97
CA TRP A 31 9.08 -6.21 -16.43
C TRP A 31 9.30 -6.44 -14.94
N ILE A 32 8.23 -6.33 -14.16
CA ILE A 32 8.28 -6.38 -12.68
C ILE A 32 8.21 -7.82 -12.20
N ARG A 33 7.50 -8.70 -12.93
CA ARG A 33 7.27 -10.11 -12.58
C ARG A 33 6.90 -10.27 -11.10
N PRO A 34 5.81 -9.63 -10.63
CA PRO A 34 5.48 -9.57 -9.21
C PRO A 34 5.26 -10.98 -8.65
N LYS A 35 5.80 -11.22 -7.45
CA LYS A 35 5.51 -12.42 -6.66
C LYS A 35 4.93 -12.00 -5.31
N VAL A 36 3.86 -12.64 -4.91
CA VAL A 36 3.16 -12.29 -3.67
C VAL A 36 3.17 -13.51 -2.76
N TYR A 37 3.57 -13.31 -1.51
CA TYR A 37 3.48 -14.31 -0.44
C TYR A 37 2.38 -13.91 0.55
N TYR A 38 1.68 -14.91 1.05
CA TYR A 38 0.61 -14.78 2.04
C TYR A 38 0.89 -15.74 3.19
N PRO A 39 1.65 -15.34 4.23
CA PRO A 39 2.04 -16.24 5.35
C PRO A 39 0.85 -16.87 6.07
N HIS A 40 -0.26 -16.14 6.14
CA HIS A 40 -1.48 -16.54 6.85
C HIS A 40 -2.67 -16.74 5.89
N GLY A 41 -2.40 -17.04 4.63
CA GLY A 41 -3.41 -17.07 3.59
C GLY A 41 -3.78 -15.70 3.06
N LYS A 42 -4.55 -15.67 1.97
CA LYS A 42 -4.99 -14.42 1.34
C LYS A 42 -6.01 -13.71 2.23
N PRO A 43 -5.76 -12.44 2.66
CA PRO A 43 -6.65 -11.75 3.56
C PRO A 43 -8.02 -11.49 2.92
N ASP A 44 -9.10 -11.55 3.71
CA ASP A 44 -10.41 -11.05 3.26
C ASP A 44 -10.33 -9.53 3.11
N THR A 45 -10.43 -9.08 1.88
CA THR A 45 -10.31 -7.67 1.51
C THR A 45 -11.62 -7.10 1.00
N LYS A 46 -12.75 -7.55 1.55
CA LYS A 46 -14.07 -6.95 1.27
C LYS A 46 -14.14 -5.55 1.90
N GLY A 47 -14.88 -4.65 1.24
CA GLY A 47 -15.03 -3.27 1.73
C GLY A 47 -13.81 -2.38 1.49
N GLY A 48 -13.70 -1.31 2.27
CA GLY A 48 -12.55 -0.41 2.29
C GLY A 48 -11.48 -0.91 3.24
N PHE A 49 -10.23 -0.73 2.88
CA PHE A 49 -9.09 -0.97 3.77
C PHE A 49 -7.92 -0.08 3.39
N MET A 50 -7.02 0.09 4.33
CA MET A 50 -5.77 0.81 4.10
C MET A 50 -4.65 -0.20 3.94
N ILE A 51 -3.81 -0.03 2.93
CA ILE A 51 -2.55 -0.76 2.78
C ILE A 51 -1.47 0.09 3.42
N SER A 52 -0.75 -0.49 4.37
CA SER A 52 0.49 0.04 4.92
C SER A 52 1.65 -0.74 4.35
N ALA A 53 2.65 -0.06 3.79
CA ALA A 53 3.81 -0.71 3.20
C ALA A 53 5.08 0.12 3.44
N ASN A 54 6.22 -0.54 3.59
CA ASN A 54 7.52 0.11 3.55
C ASN A 54 7.81 0.71 2.17
N HIS A 55 8.66 1.73 2.10
CA HIS A 55 8.93 2.46 0.86
C HIS A 55 10.39 2.36 0.43
N CYS A 56 10.71 1.34 -0.36
CA CYS A 56 12.08 1.00 -0.76
C CYS A 56 12.40 1.26 -2.24
N SER A 57 11.41 1.67 -3.06
CA SER A 57 11.60 1.93 -4.48
C SER A 57 10.58 2.90 -5.05
N PHE A 58 10.95 3.68 -6.06
CA PHE A 58 10.02 4.57 -6.79
C PHE A 58 8.85 3.83 -7.46
N ILE A 59 9.00 2.53 -7.73
CA ILE A 59 7.95 1.73 -8.37
C ILE A 59 7.06 0.97 -7.37
N ASP A 60 7.27 1.14 -6.06
CA ASP A 60 6.45 0.46 -5.03
C ASP A 60 4.94 0.66 -5.21
N PRO A 61 4.43 1.85 -5.57
CA PRO A 61 3.01 2.01 -5.85
C PRO A 61 2.51 1.09 -6.98
N ILE A 62 3.35 0.82 -7.99
CA ILE A 62 3.01 -0.09 -9.09
C ILE A 62 3.05 -1.55 -8.60
N VAL A 63 4.02 -1.90 -7.76
CA VAL A 63 4.08 -3.24 -7.15
C VAL A 63 2.82 -3.50 -6.32
N ILE A 64 2.38 -2.53 -5.53
CA ILE A 64 1.13 -2.62 -4.75
C ILE A 64 -0.10 -2.76 -5.67
N LEU A 65 -0.17 -2.02 -6.79
CA LEU A 65 -1.24 -2.17 -7.78
C LEU A 65 -1.28 -3.58 -8.37
N CYS A 66 -0.12 -4.19 -8.63
CA CYS A 66 -0.02 -5.57 -9.10
C CYS A 66 -0.38 -6.58 -7.99
N THR A 67 0.03 -6.32 -6.75
CA THR A 67 -0.27 -7.16 -5.59
C THR A 67 -1.77 -7.26 -5.33
N PHE A 68 -2.49 -6.14 -5.46
CA PHE A 68 -3.95 -6.05 -5.27
C PHE A 68 -4.67 -5.79 -6.60
N TRP A 69 -4.28 -6.49 -7.66
CA TRP A 69 -4.75 -6.24 -9.03
C TRP A 69 -6.28 -6.31 -9.18
N TRP A 70 -6.98 -7.06 -8.32
CA TRP A 70 -8.46 -7.17 -8.32
C TRP A 70 -9.15 -5.96 -7.69
N ARG A 71 -8.41 -5.03 -7.05
CA ARG A 71 -8.93 -3.81 -6.42
C ARG A 71 -8.40 -2.57 -7.12
N ARG A 72 -9.16 -1.48 -7.07
CA ARG A 72 -8.65 -0.15 -7.40
C ARG A 72 -7.97 0.42 -6.17
N VAL A 73 -6.65 0.50 -6.19
CA VAL A 73 -5.84 1.06 -5.12
C VAL A 73 -5.49 2.50 -5.46
N PHE A 74 -5.70 3.41 -4.53
CA PHE A 74 -5.37 4.82 -4.66
C PHE A 74 -4.21 5.14 -3.74
N SER A 75 -3.16 5.77 -4.28
CA SER A 75 -1.97 6.14 -3.49
C SER A 75 -1.96 7.65 -3.23
N LEU A 76 -1.24 8.04 -2.19
CA LEU A 76 -0.90 9.43 -1.95
C LEU A 76 0.29 9.80 -2.84
N ALA A 77 0.26 11.00 -3.42
CA ALA A 77 1.32 11.51 -4.28
C ALA A 77 1.66 12.96 -3.89
N THR A 78 2.93 13.26 -3.71
CA THR A 78 3.36 14.61 -3.37
C THR A 78 3.23 15.55 -4.57
N LYS A 79 3.04 16.84 -4.30
CA LYS A 79 2.88 17.89 -5.34
C LYS A 79 4.03 17.89 -6.35
N ASP A 80 5.25 17.59 -5.92
CA ASP A 80 6.44 17.54 -6.77
C ASP A 80 6.32 16.53 -7.93
N LEU A 81 5.57 15.45 -7.72
CA LEU A 81 5.34 14.43 -8.74
C LEU A 81 4.48 14.94 -9.90
N TYR A 82 3.76 16.04 -9.71
CA TYR A 82 2.94 16.68 -10.75
C TYR A 82 3.68 17.73 -11.58
N SER A 83 5.02 17.71 -11.60
CA SER A 83 5.88 18.72 -12.21
C SER A 83 5.76 18.86 -13.73
N THR A 84 5.33 17.80 -14.43
CA THR A 84 5.15 17.83 -15.89
C THR A 84 3.71 17.49 -16.26
N LYS A 85 3.27 17.97 -17.46
CA LYS A 85 1.91 17.71 -17.97
C LYS A 85 1.61 16.21 -18.07
N LEU A 86 2.58 15.39 -18.50
CA LEU A 86 2.42 13.95 -18.63
C LEU A 86 2.28 13.28 -17.25
N ARG A 87 3.12 13.64 -16.28
CA ARG A 87 3.03 13.13 -14.90
C ARG A 87 1.71 13.55 -14.26
N SER A 88 1.33 14.82 -14.38
CA SER A 88 0.04 15.33 -13.92
C SER A 88 -1.12 14.53 -14.51
N PHE A 89 -1.12 14.29 -15.82
CA PHE A 89 -2.14 13.47 -16.47
C PHE A 89 -2.17 12.05 -15.86
N LEU A 90 -1.02 11.39 -15.72
CA LEU A 90 -0.93 10.03 -15.20
C LEU A 90 -1.45 9.94 -13.74
N PHE A 91 -0.95 10.80 -12.83
CA PHE A 91 -1.36 10.78 -11.41
C PHE A 91 -2.84 11.17 -11.23
N ASN A 92 -3.36 12.10 -12.05
CA ASN A 92 -4.77 12.46 -12.06
C ASN A 92 -5.64 11.31 -12.58
N SER A 93 -5.22 10.62 -13.64
CA SER A 93 -5.93 9.47 -14.20
C SER A 93 -5.95 8.29 -13.21
N MET A 94 -4.85 8.06 -12.49
CA MET A 94 -4.77 7.11 -11.39
C MET A 94 -5.47 7.60 -10.12
N ARG A 95 -6.02 8.82 -10.14
CA ARG A 95 -6.75 9.44 -9.02
C ARG A 95 -5.97 9.43 -7.71
N CYS A 96 -4.66 9.63 -7.81
CA CYS A 96 -3.81 9.81 -6.65
C CYS A 96 -4.29 10.99 -5.81
N ILE A 97 -4.20 10.85 -4.50
CA ILE A 97 -4.51 11.94 -3.57
C ILE A 97 -3.27 12.80 -3.43
N GLN A 98 -3.39 14.06 -3.87
CA GLN A 98 -2.29 15.00 -3.78
C GLN A 98 -2.05 15.42 -2.33
N VAL A 99 -0.81 15.31 -1.87
CA VAL A 99 -0.41 15.70 -0.51
C VAL A 99 0.79 16.65 -0.54
N ASP A 100 0.91 17.46 0.48
CA ASP A 100 2.10 18.26 0.71
C ASP A 100 3.06 17.50 1.63
N LYS A 101 4.36 17.51 1.31
CA LYS A 101 5.38 16.82 2.13
C LYS A 101 5.54 17.44 3.51
N GLN A 102 5.42 18.76 3.59
CA GLN A 102 5.69 19.52 4.81
C GLN A 102 4.43 19.64 5.69
N ASN A 103 3.27 19.80 5.05
CA ASN A 103 2.00 20.01 5.74
C ASN A 103 0.95 19.05 5.16
N PHE A 104 0.74 17.91 5.83
CA PHE A 104 -0.38 17.04 5.50
C PHE A 104 -1.69 17.81 5.78
N SER A 105 -2.35 18.26 4.71
CA SER A 105 -3.52 19.11 4.82
C SER A 105 -4.74 18.36 5.35
N LEU A 106 -5.61 19.07 6.08
CA LEU A 106 -6.91 18.54 6.52
C LEU A 106 -7.76 18.07 5.33
N ASP A 107 -7.64 18.72 4.17
CA ASP A 107 -8.35 18.32 2.95
C ASP A 107 -7.91 16.93 2.47
N SER A 108 -6.59 16.63 2.51
CA SER A 108 -6.06 15.31 2.17
C SER A 108 -6.53 14.25 3.15
N PHE A 109 -6.55 14.57 4.46
CA PHE A 109 -7.08 13.70 5.49
C PHE A 109 -8.56 13.37 5.26
N HIS A 110 -9.37 14.38 5.01
CA HIS A 110 -10.80 14.20 4.71
C HIS A 110 -11.04 13.41 3.43
N GLU A 111 -10.23 13.62 2.39
CA GLU A 111 -10.37 12.89 1.14
C GLU A 111 -10.00 11.40 1.30
N VAL A 112 -8.91 11.08 2.02
CA VAL A 112 -8.50 9.70 2.35
C VAL A 112 -9.61 9.01 3.13
N THR A 113 -10.03 9.59 4.25
CA THR A 113 -11.06 9.00 5.13
C THR A 113 -12.40 8.85 4.41
N ARG A 114 -12.78 9.82 3.58
CA ARG A 114 -14.00 9.76 2.76
C ARG A 114 -13.95 8.60 1.75
N ARG A 115 -12.80 8.38 1.09
CA ARG A 115 -12.64 7.26 0.13
C ARG A 115 -12.67 5.92 0.85
N LEU A 116 -11.98 5.78 1.97
CA LEU A 116 -12.00 4.57 2.80
C LEU A 116 -13.43 4.20 3.24
N LYS A 117 -14.19 5.17 3.78
CA LYS A 117 -15.60 4.99 4.18
C LYS A 117 -16.50 4.58 3.00
N LYS A 118 -16.15 4.94 1.76
CA LYS A 118 -16.84 4.51 0.53
C LYS A 118 -16.37 3.15 0.01
N GLY A 119 -15.66 2.37 0.79
CA GLY A 119 -15.20 1.04 0.42
C GLY A 119 -14.02 1.04 -0.58
N LYS A 120 -13.29 2.15 -0.71
CA LYS A 120 -12.10 2.22 -1.56
C LYS A 120 -10.86 1.76 -0.80
N VAL A 121 -9.83 1.38 -1.55
CA VAL A 121 -8.53 0.96 -1.00
C VAL A 121 -7.54 2.08 -1.15
N ILE A 122 -6.87 2.45 -0.06
CA ILE A 122 -5.83 3.47 -0.05
C ILE A 122 -4.51 2.83 0.34
N CYS A 123 -3.46 3.09 -0.43
CA CYS A 123 -2.09 2.72 -0.08
C CYS A 123 -1.36 3.92 0.51
N ILE A 124 -0.74 3.70 1.66
CA ILE A 124 0.12 4.69 2.33
C ILE A 124 1.47 4.04 2.63
N PHE A 125 2.51 4.83 2.51
CA PHE A 125 3.85 4.51 2.99
C PHE A 125 4.07 5.29 4.28
N PRO A 126 3.86 4.68 5.47
CA PRO A 126 3.81 5.41 6.73
C PRO A 126 5.16 5.97 7.18
N GLU A 127 6.27 5.52 6.59
CA GLU A 127 7.61 6.10 6.75
C GLU A 127 7.65 7.57 6.30
N GLY A 128 6.76 7.98 5.36
CA GLY A 128 6.64 9.33 4.84
C GLY A 128 7.82 9.78 3.96
N GLN A 129 8.75 8.91 3.68
CA GLN A 129 9.88 9.13 2.78
C GLN A 129 10.36 7.83 2.15
N LEU A 130 11.07 7.96 1.03
CA LEU A 130 11.67 6.84 0.32
C LEU A 130 12.98 6.42 1.02
N ASN A 131 13.09 5.16 1.41
CA ASN A 131 14.27 4.58 2.03
C ASN A 131 15.03 3.70 1.03
N LEU A 132 16.04 4.28 0.37
CA LEU A 132 16.89 3.58 -0.59
C LEU A 132 18.19 3.04 0.01
N LYS A 133 18.49 3.40 1.25
CA LYS A 133 19.84 3.20 1.84
C LYS A 133 19.89 2.01 2.79
N SER A 134 18.77 1.59 3.34
CA SER A 134 18.73 0.55 4.36
C SER A 134 17.59 -0.44 4.08
N ASP A 135 17.82 -1.70 4.40
CA ASP A 135 16.77 -2.73 4.45
C ASP A 135 15.90 -2.60 5.70
N ASP A 136 16.30 -1.74 6.66
CA ASP A 136 15.52 -1.50 7.87
C ASP A 136 14.45 -0.44 7.61
N MET A 137 13.24 -0.76 8.03
CA MET A 137 12.11 0.16 7.91
C MET A 137 12.27 1.34 8.87
N LEU A 138 11.89 2.52 8.40
CA LEU A 138 11.86 3.72 9.24
C LEU A 138 10.65 3.69 10.18
N ALA A 139 10.68 4.51 11.23
CA ALA A 139 9.55 4.64 12.15
C ALA A 139 8.29 5.12 11.43
N PHE A 140 7.14 4.54 11.78
CA PHE A 140 5.86 4.85 11.16
C PHE A 140 5.20 6.07 11.80
N LYS A 141 4.66 6.93 10.96
CA LYS A 141 3.89 8.09 11.39
C LYS A 141 2.47 7.69 11.76
N SER A 142 2.00 8.12 12.91
CA SER A 142 0.65 7.81 13.44
C SER A 142 -0.51 8.42 12.61
N GLY A 143 -0.23 9.33 11.68
CA GLY A 143 -1.25 9.90 10.80
C GLY A 143 -2.00 8.86 9.94
N ALA A 144 -1.31 7.80 9.48
CA ALA A 144 -1.95 6.69 8.76
C ALA A 144 -2.95 5.95 9.66
N ILE A 145 -2.55 5.70 10.91
CA ILE A 145 -3.39 5.05 11.92
C ILE A 145 -4.66 5.87 12.19
N LEU A 146 -4.50 7.18 12.40
CA LEU A 146 -5.62 8.09 12.64
C LEU A 146 -6.63 8.08 11.48
N MET A 147 -6.15 8.03 10.22
CA MET A 147 -7.01 7.96 9.04
C MET A 147 -7.79 6.64 8.98
N ALA A 148 -7.14 5.51 9.21
CA ALA A 148 -7.79 4.19 9.23
C ALA A 148 -8.79 4.09 10.39
N HIS A 149 -8.41 4.55 11.57
CA HIS A 149 -9.28 4.62 12.75
C HIS A 149 -10.53 5.48 12.50
N THR A 150 -10.35 6.70 11.97
CA THR A 150 -11.46 7.63 11.66
C THR A 150 -12.40 7.07 10.58
N ALA A 151 -11.85 6.33 9.62
CA ALA A 151 -12.62 5.68 8.58
C ALA A 151 -13.28 4.37 9.05
N ASN A 152 -12.89 3.83 10.19
CA ASN A 152 -13.28 2.51 10.71
C ASN A 152 -13.01 1.39 9.70
N VAL A 153 -11.79 1.31 9.22
CA VAL A 153 -11.34 0.29 8.28
C VAL A 153 -10.05 -0.38 8.79
N PRO A 154 -9.82 -1.65 8.45
CA PRO A 154 -8.58 -2.33 8.82
C PRO A 154 -7.39 -1.80 8.03
N ILE A 155 -6.19 -1.98 8.60
CA ILE A 155 -4.91 -1.80 7.92
C ILE A 155 -4.39 -3.19 7.52
N VAL A 156 -4.02 -3.34 6.25
CA VAL A 156 -3.34 -4.53 5.73
C VAL A 156 -1.85 -4.22 5.63
N PRO A 157 -0.99 -4.80 6.48
CA PRO A 157 0.44 -4.61 6.41
C PRO A 157 1.03 -5.37 5.22
N VAL A 158 1.97 -4.74 4.51
CA VAL A 158 2.64 -5.33 3.35
C VAL A 158 4.12 -5.01 3.41
N TYR A 159 4.94 -6.04 3.44
CA TYR A 159 6.38 -5.87 3.27
C TYR A 159 6.77 -5.97 1.80
N LEU A 160 7.38 -4.92 1.27
CA LEU A 160 7.97 -4.88 -0.06
C LEU A 160 9.47 -5.18 0.06
N VAL A 161 9.90 -6.23 -0.65
CA VAL A 161 11.31 -6.63 -0.60
C VAL A 161 12.16 -5.68 -1.42
N PRO A 162 13.17 -5.02 -0.82
CA PRO A 162 14.07 -4.13 -1.54
C PRO A 162 14.78 -4.86 -2.69
N PRO A 163 14.75 -4.32 -3.90
CA PRO A 163 15.38 -4.96 -5.04
C PRO A 163 16.89 -4.79 -4.98
N LYS A 164 17.66 -5.88 -5.11
CA LYS A 164 19.12 -5.79 -5.23
C LYS A 164 19.57 -5.14 -6.54
N LYS A 165 18.83 -5.37 -7.64
CA LYS A 165 19.06 -4.81 -8.97
C LYS A 165 17.74 -4.37 -9.57
N TRP A 166 17.74 -3.38 -10.47
CA TRP A 166 16.54 -2.79 -11.06
C TRP A 166 15.67 -3.79 -11.84
N TYR A 167 16.27 -4.82 -12.41
CA TYR A 167 15.60 -5.89 -13.17
C TYR A 167 15.18 -7.09 -12.32
N ASN A 168 15.45 -7.07 -11.02
CA ASN A 168 15.05 -8.16 -10.16
C ASN A 168 13.53 -8.20 -10.02
N ARG A 169 13.02 -9.44 -9.89
CA ARG A 169 11.62 -9.70 -9.58
C ARG A 169 11.19 -8.91 -8.34
N ARG A 170 10.01 -8.30 -8.38
CA ARG A 170 9.44 -7.59 -7.24
C ARG A 170 8.63 -8.54 -6.38
N ILE A 171 8.89 -8.50 -5.10
CA ILE A 171 8.28 -9.41 -4.14
C ILE A 171 7.53 -8.59 -3.09
N SER A 172 6.31 -8.99 -2.80
CA SER A 172 5.51 -8.45 -1.70
C SER A 172 5.05 -9.59 -0.79
N VAL A 173 5.06 -9.33 0.51
CA VAL A 173 4.54 -10.23 1.54
C VAL A 173 3.38 -9.53 2.21
N VAL A 174 2.20 -10.11 2.14
CA VAL A 174 0.94 -9.52 2.61
C VAL A 174 0.53 -10.18 3.90
N GLY A 175 0.35 -9.39 4.96
CA GLY A 175 -0.10 -9.85 6.26
C GLY A 175 -1.60 -9.82 6.45
N GLU A 176 -2.03 -10.18 7.65
CA GLU A 176 -3.43 -10.14 8.07
C GLU A 176 -3.91 -8.71 8.32
N PRO A 177 -5.20 -8.43 8.06
CA PRO A 177 -5.79 -7.14 8.39
C PRO A 177 -5.75 -6.85 9.89
N ILE A 178 -5.32 -5.65 10.27
CA ILE A 178 -5.23 -5.17 11.64
C ILE A 178 -6.37 -4.20 11.89
N ASN A 179 -7.22 -4.49 12.86
CA ASN A 179 -8.27 -3.57 13.30
C ASN A 179 -7.70 -2.57 14.32
N VAL A 180 -7.40 -1.36 13.88
CA VAL A 180 -6.80 -0.34 14.75
C VAL A 180 -7.69 0.13 15.89
N ARG A 181 -9.02 -0.03 15.78
CA ARG A 181 -9.95 0.30 16.88
C ARG A 181 -9.88 -0.68 18.05
N GLU A 182 -9.46 -1.90 17.81
CA GLU A 182 -9.20 -2.87 18.89
C GLU A 182 -7.95 -2.51 19.70
N ILE A 183 -7.02 -1.77 19.08
CA ILE A 183 -5.78 -1.32 19.74
C ILE A 183 -5.98 0.01 20.45
N CYS A 184 -6.67 0.99 19.82
CA CYS A 184 -6.75 2.36 20.29
C CYS A 184 -8.10 2.74 20.95
N GLY A 185 -9.11 1.87 20.93
CA GLY A 185 -10.45 2.23 21.39
C GLY A 185 -11.17 3.23 20.47
N PHE A 186 -12.21 3.89 21.02
CA PHE A 186 -13.09 4.76 20.23
C PHE A 186 -12.55 6.20 20.06
N MET A 187 -11.94 6.77 21.09
CA MET A 187 -11.36 8.13 21.10
C MET A 187 -9.87 8.04 21.46
N PRO A 188 -9.00 7.77 20.48
CA PRO A 188 -7.60 7.52 20.76
C PRO A 188 -6.85 8.79 21.13
N THR A 189 -5.98 8.66 22.12
CA THR A 189 -4.95 9.66 22.43
C THR A 189 -3.80 9.57 21.40
N ALA A 190 -2.93 10.59 21.40
CA ALA A 190 -1.74 10.58 20.56
C ALA A 190 -0.82 9.37 20.85
N ASP A 191 -0.67 9.01 22.14
CA ASP A 191 0.16 7.88 22.56
C ASP A 191 -0.42 6.54 22.13
N GLU A 192 -1.75 6.38 22.14
CA GLU A 192 -2.40 5.18 21.64
C GLU A 192 -2.24 5.04 20.13
N LEU A 193 -2.32 6.15 19.39
CA LEU A 193 -2.07 6.16 17.95
C LEU A 193 -0.60 5.81 17.61
N ASN A 194 0.34 6.30 18.39
CA ASN A 194 1.76 5.97 18.24
C ASN A 194 2.02 4.49 18.55
N ARG A 195 1.45 3.96 19.65
CA ARG A 195 1.52 2.52 19.95
C ARG A 195 0.92 1.65 18.83
N ALA A 196 -0.21 2.05 18.27
CA ALA A 196 -0.79 1.33 17.15
C ALA A 196 0.08 1.41 15.88
N ALA A 197 0.79 2.53 15.65
CA ALA A 197 1.77 2.63 14.57
C ALA A 197 2.94 1.67 14.78
N GLU A 198 3.43 1.52 16.02
CA GLU A 198 4.46 0.54 16.37
C GLU A 198 3.99 -0.89 16.16
N VAL A 199 2.73 -1.22 16.50
CA VAL A 199 2.16 -2.55 16.22
C VAL A 199 2.13 -2.84 14.72
N VAL A 200 1.69 -1.89 13.88
CA VAL A 200 1.69 -2.07 12.44
C VAL A 200 3.12 -2.23 11.90
N HIS A 201 4.05 -1.41 12.38
CA HIS A 201 5.47 -1.50 12.03
C HIS A 201 6.06 -2.87 12.41
N GLN A 202 5.75 -3.37 13.62
CA GLN A 202 6.18 -4.70 14.07
C GLN A 202 5.61 -5.79 13.18
N LYS A 203 4.34 -5.71 12.79
CA LYS A 203 3.72 -6.68 11.87
C LYS A 203 4.40 -6.68 10.50
N GLU A 204 4.77 -5.54 9.95
CA GLU A 204 5.56 -5.49 8.71
C GLU A 204 6.97 -6.07 8.89
N ASN A 205 7.61 -5.88 10.06
CA ASN A 205 8.88 -6.54 10.38
C ASN A 205 8.74 -8.06 10.48
N GLU A 206 7.65 -8.59 11.05
CA GLU A 206 7.37 -10.03 11.07
C GLU A 206 7.29 -10.59 9.64
N LEU A 207 6.68 -9.87 8.69
CA LEU A 207 6.64 -10.23 7.27
C LEU A 207 8.03 -10.22 6.62
N LYS A 208 8.88 -9.26 7.00
CA LYS A 208 10.30 -9.21 6.57
C LYS A 208 11.04 -10.46 7.05
N VAL A 209 10.92 -10.80 8.33
CA VAL A 209 11.55 -11.98 8.93
C VAL A 209 11.06 -13.26 8.25
N PHE A 210 9.76 -13.39 8.03
CA PHE A 210 9.17 -14.50 7.29
C PHE A 210 9.80 -14.67 5.90
N TYR A 211 9.91 -13.59 5.13
CA TYR A 211 10.52 -13.66 3.80
C TYR A 211 11.98 -14.12 3.86
N HIS A 212 12.77 -13.58 4.79
CA HIS A 212 14.18 -13.97 4.94
C HIS A 212 14.33 -15.43 5.37
N SER A 213 13.43 -15.95 6.21
CA SER A 213 13.45 -17.36 6.64
C SER A 213 13.23 -18.32 5.47
N ILE A 214 12.24 -18.03 4.61
CA ILE A 214 11.98 -18.82 3.40
C ILE A 214 13.19 -18.77 2.46
N LYS A 215 13.75 -17.59 2.23
CA LYS A 215 14.88 -17.43 1.34
C LYS A 215 16.10 -18.21 1.81
N ASN A 216 16.38 -18.23 3.13
CA ASN A 216 17.49 -18.98 3.71
C ASN A 216 17.26 -20.49 3.59
N LYS A 217 16.04 -21.00 3.82
CA LYS A 217 15.69 -22.41 3.60
C LYS A 217 15.91 -22.85 2.15
N ASN A 218 15.49 -22.02 1.19
CA ASN A 218 15.66 -22.33 -0.23
C ASN A 218 17.14 -22.38 -0.65
N ASN A 219 17.95 -21.45 -0.12
CA ASN A 219 19.38 -21.44 -0.36
C ASN A 219 20.08 -22.68 0.26
N ALA A 220 19.60 -23.14 1.42
CA ALA A 220 20.17 -24.33 2.08
C ALA A 220 19.79 -25.64 1.38
N ASN A 221 18.59 -25.71 0.77
CA ASN A 221 18.09 -26.93 0.10
C ASN A 221 18.41 -26.99 -1.39
N GLY A 222 19.10 -26.00 -1.97
CA GLY A 222 19.37 -25.91 -3.41
C GLY A 222 18.12 -25.82 -4.30
N GLN A 223 16.94 -25.60 -3.70
CA GLN A 223 15.67 -25.55 -4.39
C GLN A 223 15.39 -24.17 -4.97
N ASN A 224 14.88 -24.13 -6.20
CA ASN A 224 14.44 -22.90 -6.83
C ASN A 224 13.18 -22.36 -6.14
N GLU A 225 13.01 -21.03 -6.13
CA GLU A 225 11.88 -20.30 -5.50
C GLU A 225 10.46 -20.76 -5.94
N SER A 226 10.33 -21.65 -6.94
CA SER A 226 9.07 -22.16 -7.48
C SER A 226 8.33 -23.14 -6.56
N ASP A 227 9.06 -23.86 -5.69
CA ASP A 227 8.49 -25.00 -4.97
C ASP A 227 7.80 -24.65 -3.64
N VAL A 228 8.04 -23.43 -3.15
CA VAL A 228 7.53 -22.99 -1.82
C VAL A 228 6.05 -22.64 -1.82
N GLN A 229 5.45 -22.34 -2.97
CA GLN A 229 4.00 -22.04 -3.01
C GLN A 229 3.12 -23.24 -2.73
N GLN A 230 3.60 -24.45 -2.96
CA GLN A 230 2.85 -25.68 -2.65
C GLN A 230 2.84 -25.98 -1.15
N GLU A 231 3.92 -25.66 -0.44
CA GLU A 231 4.01 -25.94 1.01
C GLU A 231 3.22 -24.96 1.89
N VAL A 232 3.07 -23.69 1.44
CA VAL A 232 2.32 -22.66 2.18
C VAL A 232 0.81 -22.75 1.92
N ALA A 233 0.39 -23.35 0.79
CA ALA A 233 -1.03 -23.53 0.46
C ALA A 233 -1.64 -24.79 1.12
N LEU A 234 -0.80 -25.67 1.71
CA LEU A 234 -1.21 -26.94 2.34
C LEU A 234 -1.28 -26.87 3.88
N LYS A 235 -0.99 -25.73 4.48
CA LYS A 235 -1.17 -25.44 5.92
C LYS A 235 -2.21 -24.37 6.14
#